data_b5a1c19bc98baecae4adfe61063509bc
#
_entry.id   b5a1c19bc98baecae4adfe61063509bc
#
_cell.length_a   1.000
_cell.length_b   1.000
_cell.length_c   1.000
_cell.angle_alpha   90.00
_cell.angle_beta   90.00
_cell.angle_gamma   90.00
#
_symmetry.space_group_name_H-M   'P 1'
#
loop_
_entity.id
_entity.type
_entity.pdbx_description
1 polymer ?
#
loop_
_entity_poly.entity_id
_entity_poly.type
_entity_poly.pdbx_seq_one_letter_code
_entity_poly.pdbx_strand_id
1 'polypeptide(L)'
;MNRIRYSAAGLLCLTGIIHVARLGIPQSDAAFVTTAVIFGVGYLIIGVFLFRNSKTAYYFGAIVPLIGLCGGLVGMLTNFTIWMAFLIAIDAIIALSCFYLIRGKRSASEASRPN
;
A
#
# COMPACT_ATOMS: atom_id res chain seq x y z
N MET A 1 10.92 4.70 14.46
CA MET A 1 10.37 5.13 13.16
C MET A 1 10.90 4.35 11.98
N ASN A 2 12.21 4.11 11.90
CA ASN A 2 12.80 3.37 10.78
C ASN A 2 12.22 1.96 10.62
N ARG A 3 11.96 1.27 11.72
CA ARG A 3 11.38 -0.08 11.67
C ARG A 3 10.00 -0.10 11.03
N ILE A 4 9.15 0.87 11.36
CA ILE A 4 7.82 0.98 10.79
C ILE A 4 7.92 1.29 9.29
N ARG A 5 8.82 2.18 8.90
CA ARG A 5 9.05 2.53 7.49
C ARG A 5 9.49 1.31 6.68
N TYR A 6 10.46 0.56 7.17
CA TYR A 6 10.95 -0.63 6.48
C TYR A 6 9.90 -1.74 6.43
N SER A 7 9.11 -1.90 7.49
CA SER A 7 8.01 -2.86 7.49
C SER A 7 6.94 -2.49 6.46
N ALA A 8 6.54 -1.22 6.42
CA ALA A 8 5.57 -0.75 5.44
C ALA A 8 6.09 -0.89 4.01
N ALA A 9 7.37 -0.55 3.78
CA ALA A 9 8.01 -0.70 2.47
C ALA A 9 8.06 -2.17 2.04
N GLY A 10 8.42 -3.06 2.95
CA GLY A 10 8.44 -4.50 2.70
C GLY A 10 7.07 -5.05 2.37
N LEU A 11 6.03 -4.64 3.11
CA LEU A 11 4.65 -5.04 2.85
C LEU A 11 4.17 -4.51 1.50
N LEU A 12 4.51 -3.27 1.14
CA LEU A 12 4.18 -2.71 -0.17
C LEU A 12 4.81 -3.50 -1.31
N CYS A 13 6.08 -3.82 -1.19
CA CYS A 13 6.79 -4.63 -2.19
C CYS A 13 6.18 -6.04 -2.30
N LEU A 14 5.91 -6.68 -1.17
CA LEU A 14 5.29 -8.00 -1.14
C LEU A 14 3.90 -7.98 -1.80
N THR A 15 3.07 -7.03 -1.42
CA THR A 15 1.73 -6.87 -1.99
C THR A 15 1.80 -6.57 -3.48
N GLY A 16 2.76 -5.73 -3.90
CA GLY A 16 3.01 -5.44 -5.31
C GLY A 16 3.36 -6.69 -6.11
N ILE A 17 4.24 -7.52 -5.58
CA ILE A 17 4.63 -8.79 -6.20
C ILE A 17 3.41 -9.72 -6.33
N ILE A 18 2.61 -9.83 -5.27
CA ILE A 18 1.39 -10.65 -5.27
C ILE A 18 0.41 -10.19 -6.35
N HIS A 19 0.22 -8.88 -6.49
CA HIS A 19 -0.67 -8.33 -7.51
C HIS A 19 -0.16 -8.60 -8.93
N VAL A 20 1.14 -8.42 -9.16
CA VAL A 20 1.76 -8.70 -10.47
C VAL A 20 1.74 -10.20 -10.78
N ALA A 21 1.91 -11.04 -9.77
CA ALA A 21 1.88 -12.51 -9.94
C ALA A 21 0.54 -13.03 -10.46
N ARG A 22 -0.54 -12.25 -10.34
CA ARG A 22 -1.84 -12.61 -10.91
C ARG A 22 -1.84 -12.70 -12.43
N LEU A 23 -0.86 -12.13 -13.11
CA LEU A 23 -0.67 -12.32 -14.54
C LEU A 23 -0.50 -13.81 -14.91
N GLY A 24 0.04 -14.61 -14.00
CA GLY A 24 0.23 -16.05 -14.20
C GLY A 24 -1.01 -16.91 -13.97
N ILE A 25 -2.13 -16.34 -13.53
CA ILE A 25 -3.37 -17.06 -13.24
C ILE A 25 -4.30 -16.98 -14.45
N PRO A 26 -4.63 -18.14 -15.11
CA PRO A 26 -5.30 -18.12 -16.41
C PRO A 26 -6.81 -17.84 -16.38
N GLN A 27 -7.40 -17.48 -15.25
CA GLN A 27 -8.85 -17.36 -15.12
C GLN A 27 -9.36 -15.93 -14.94
N SER A 28 -8.49 -14.94 -15.05
CA SER A 28 -8.86 -13.59 -14.67
C SER A 28 -9.43 -12.83 -15.86
N ASP A 29 -10.49 -12.07 -15.62
CA ASP A 29 -10.98 -11.04 -16.51
C ASP A 29 -9.83 -10.07 -16.85
N ALA A 30 -9.70 -9.69 -18.13
CA ALA A 30 -8.64 -8.81 -18.59
C ALA A 30 -8.64 -7.45 -17.84
N ALA A 31 -9.81 -6.89 -17.55
CA ALA A 31 -9.94 -5.65 -16.79
C ALA A 31 -9.43 -5.83 -15.35
N PHE A 32 -9.73 -6.95 -14.71
CA PHE A 32 -9.28 -7.26 -13.36
C PHE A 32 -7.77 -7.43 -13.30
N VAL A 33 -7.20 -8.17 -14.25
CA VAL A 33 -5.75 -8.40 -14.33
C VAL A 33 -5.02 -7.09 -14.57
N THR A 34 -5.51 -6.26 -15.50
CA THR A 34 -4.91 -4.96 -15.80
C THR A 34 -4.90 -4.07 -14.55
N THR A 35 -6.02 -3.99 -13.83
CA THR A 35 -6.12 -3.21 -12.60
C THR A 35 -5.15 -3.74 -11.53
N ALA A 36 -5.08 -5.05 -11.35
CA ALA A 36 -4.16 -5.67 -10.39
C ALA A 36 -2.70 -5.36 -10.71
N VAL A 37 -2.32 -5.41 -11.99
CA VAL A 37 -0.95 -5.12 -12.43
C VAL A 37 -0.61 -3.65 -12.20
N ILE A 38 -1.52 -2.73 -12.52
CA ILE A 38 -1.32 -1.29 -12.30
C ILE A 38 -1.09 -1.02 -10.81
N PHE A 39 -1.94 -1.55 -9.92
CA PHE A 39 -1.76 -1.42 -8.48
C PHE A 39 -0.46 -2.07 -8.01
N GLY A 40 -0.14 -3.26 -8.53
CA GLY A 40 1.08 -3.96 -8.16
C GLY A 40 2.34 -3.18 -8.49
N VAL A 41 2.43 -2.63 -9.69
CA VAL A 41 3.55 -1.78 -10.11
C VAL A 41 3.60 -0.51 -9.25
N GLY A 42 2.45 0.12 -8.99
CA GLY A 42 2.36 1.28 -8.11
C GLY A 42 2.89 0.98 -6.71
N TYR A 43 2.48 -0.14 -6.13
CA TYR A 43 2.96 -0.57 -4.81
C TYR A 43 4.47 -0.81 -4.78
N LEU A 44 5.03 -1.43 -5.81
CA LEU A 44 6.47 -1.65 -5.92
C LEU A 44 7.24 -0.32 -5.96
N ILE A 45 6.77 0.61 -6.78
CA ILE A 45 7.39 1.94 -6.91
C ILE A 45 7.34 2.67 -5.56
N ILE A 46 6.19 2.71 -4.91
CA ILE A 46 6.01 3.36 -3.61
C ILE A 46 6.90 2.69 -2.56
N GLY A 47 6.96 1.36 -2.55
CA GLY A 47 7.80 0.62 -1.63
C GLY A 47 9.27 0.97 -1.77
N VAL A 48 9.78 1.02 -2.98
CA VAL A 48 11.18 1.41 -3.25
C VAL A 48 11.46 2.83 -2.79
N PHE A 49 10.59 3.79 -3.11
CA PHE A 49 10.76 5.17 -2.67
C PHE A 49 10.62 5.31 -1.15
N LEU A 50 9.80 4.48 -0.52
CA LEU A 50 9.67 4.46 0.93
C LEU A 50 10.96 3.96 1.59
N PHE A 51 11.64 2.98 1.01
CA PHE A 51 12.99 2.58 1.45
C PHE A 51 13.98 3.75 1.36
N ARG A 52 13.84 4.59 0.34
CA ARG A 52 14.67 5.79 0.15
C ARG A 52 14.27 6.97 1.01
N ASN A 53 13.29 6.83 1.89
CA ASN A 53 12.80 7.88 2.78
C ASN A 53 12.26 9.12 2.04
N SER A 54 11.61 8.91 0.90
CA SER A 54 10.96 9.98 0.15
C SER A 54 9.70 10.45 0.85
N LYS A 55 9.53 11.76 1.04
CA LYS A 55 8.31 12.35 1.63
C LYS A 55 7.06 12.04 0.79
N THR A 56 7.20 12.13 -0.52
CA THR A 56 6.12 11.83 -1.46
C THR A 56 5.63 10.38 -1.29
N ALA A 57 6.55 9.43 -1.05
CA ALA A 57 6.21 8.03 -0.85
C ALA A 57 5.33 7.81 0.38
N TYR A 58 5.48 8.59 1.44
CA TYR A 58 4.61 8.47 2.63
C TYR A 58 3.16 8.77 2.28
N TYR A 59 2.92 9.82 1.50
CA TYR A 59 1.56 10.20 1.10
C TYR A 59 0.96 9.18 0.15
N PHE A 60 1.70 8.75 -0.86
CA PHE A 60 1.24 7.70 -1.77
C PHE A 60 1.02 6.37 -1.06
N GLY A 61 1.90 6.03 -0.11
CA GLY A 61 1.77 4.83 0.71
C GLY A 61 0.55 4.85 1.64
N ALA A 62 0.02 6.02 1.97
CA ALA A 62 -1.24 6.14 2.71
C ALA A 62 -2.45 6.12 1.78
N ILE A 63 -2.39 6.83 0.66
CA ILE A 63 -3.53 7.04 -0.24
C ILE A 63 -3.80 5.80 -1.10
N VAL A 64 -2.78 5.24 -1.74
CA VAL A 64 -2.97 4.13 -2.71
C VAL A 64 -3.50 2.87 -2.04
N PRO A 65 -2.95 2.40 -0.90
CA PRO A 65 -3.55 1.28 -0.19
C PRO A 65 -4.96 1.56 0.32
N LEU A 66 -5.27 2.81 0.67
CA LEU A 66 -6.62 3.18 1.09
C LEU A 66 -7.62 3.03 -0.07
N ILE A 67 -7.23 3.42 -1.28
CA ILE A 67 -8.04 3.21 -2.49
C ILE A 67 -8.21 1.70 -2.73
N GLY A 68 -7.14 0.93 -2.60
CA GLY A 68 -7.18 -0.53 -2.71
C GLY A 68 -8.10 -1.17 -1.66
N LEU A 69 -8.05 -0.68 -0.43
CA LEU A 69 -8.92 -1.11 0.66
C LEU A 69 -10.40 -0.88 0.32
N CYS A 70 -10.74 0.32 -0.13
CA CYS A 70 -12.12 0.64 -0.52
C CYS A 70 -12.60 -0.22 -1.68
N GLY A 71 -11.80 -0.38 -2.72
CA GLY A 71 -12.11 -1.24 -3.85
C GLY A 71 -12.25 -2.71 -3.45
N GLY A 72 -11.40 -3.18 -2.57
CA GLY A 72 -11.45 -4.53 -2.02
C GLY A 72 -12.71 -4.79 -1.21
N LEU A 73 -13.11 -3.83 -0.36
CA LEU A 73 -14.35 -3.94 0.41
C LEU A 73 -15.59 -4.01 -0.49
N VAL A 74 -15.64 -3.20 -1.54
CA VAL A 74 -16.72 -3.27 -2.53
C VAL A 74 -16.71 -4.63 -3.23
N GLY A 75 -15.55 -5.13 -3.62
CA GLY A 75 -15.40 -6.44 -4.24
C GLY A 75 -15.85 -7.58 -3.33
N MET A 76 -15.63 -7.47 -2.01
CA MET A 76 -16.07 -8.48 -1.04
C MET A 76 -17.59 -8.58 -0.94
N LEU A 77 -18.32 -7.52 -1.21
CA LEU A 77 -19.79 -7.56 -1.22
C LEU A 77 -20.34 -8.44 -2.34
N THR A 78 -19.60 -8.59 -3.43
CA THR A 78 -20.01 -9.37 -4.59
C THR A 78 -19.38 -10.76 -4.61
N ASN A 79 -18.13 -10.91 -4.12
CA ASN A 79 -17.41 -12.17 -4.21
C ASN A 79 -16.37 -12.26 -3.09
N PHE A 80 -16.81 -12.75 -1.92
CA PHE A 80 -15.92 -12.88 -0.75
C PHE A 80 -14.95 -14.04 -0.94
N THR A 81 -13.66 -13.76 -0.70
CA THR A 81 -12.62 -14.78 -0.57
C THR A 81 -11.72 -14.46 0.61
N ILE A 82 -11.18 -15.49 1.27
CA ILE A 82 -10.19 -15.31 2.35
C ILE A 82 -8.98 -14.54 1.85
N TRP A 83 -8.59 -14.76 0.61
CA TRP A 83 -7.47 -14.08 -0.03
C TRP A 83 -7.68 -12.57 -0.12
N MET A 84 -8.88 -12.15 -0.50
CA MET A 84 -9.24 -10.72 -0.52
C MET A 84 -9.20 -10.11 0.88
N ALA A 85 -9.72 -10.82 1.87
CA ALA A 85 -9.67 -10.37 3.27
C ALA A 85 -8.23 -10.18 3.74
N PHE A 86 -7.34 -11.08 3.36
CA PHE A 86 -5.91 -10.99 3.69
C PHE A 86 -5.26 -9.75 3.05
N LEU A 87 -5.52 -9.50 1.76
CA LEU A 87 -5.00 -8.33 1.06
C LEU A 87 -5.54 -7.02 1.63
N ILE A 88 -6.81 -6.98 1.99
CA ILE A 88 -7.44 -5.81 2.64
C ILE A 88 -6.78 -5.54 3.98
N ALA A 89 -6.51 -6.57 4.77
CA ALA A 89 -5.83 -6.41 6.05
C ALA A 89 -4.42 -5.83 5.86
N ILE A 90 -3.67 -6.30 4.86
CA ILE A 90 -2.35 -5.76 4.54
C ILE A 90 -2.44 -4.30 4.13
N ASP A 91 -3.38 -3.94 3.26
CA ASP A 91 -3.59 -2.56 2.82
C ASP A 91 -3.89 -1.63 3.99
N ALA A 92 -4.73 -2.09 4.93
CA ALA A 92 -5.04 -1.34 6.15
C ALA A 92 -3.80 -1.10 6.99
N ILE A 93 -2.97 -2.13 7.19
CA ILE A 93 -1.72 -2.02 7.95
C ILE A 93 -0.76 -1.03 7.29
N ILE A 94 -0.60 -1.09 5.97
CA ILE A 94 0.27 -0.18 5.21
C ILE A 94 -0.23 1.26 5.34
N ALA A 95 -1.51 1.49 5.12
CA ALA A 95 -2.11 2.83 5.20
C ALA A 95 -1.94 3.43 6.60
N LEU A 96 -2.21 2.67 7.65
CA LEU A 96 -2.03 3.11 9.03
C LEU A 96 -0.57 3.39 9.34
N SER A 97 0.34 2.55 8.89
CA SER A 97 1.78 2.73 9.09
C SER A 97 2.28 4.01 8.43
N CYS A 98 1.90 4.25 7.18
CA CYS A 98 2.28 5.46 6.46
C CYS A 98 1.65 6.71 7.07
N PHE A 99 0.41 6.63 7.51
CA PHE A 99 -0.26 7.72 8.21
C PHE A 99 0.45 8.08 9.52
N TYR A 100 0.83 7.05 10.29
CA TYR A 100 1.61 7.23 11.52
C TYR A 100 2.95 7.92 11.23
N LEU A 101 3.64 7.51 10.17
CA LEU A 101 4.92 8.10 9.77
C LEU A 101 4.76 9.57 9.35
N ILE A 102 3.69 9.90 8.64
CA ILE A 102 3.39 11.29 8.25
C ILE A 102 3.18 12.15 9.49
N ARG A 103 2.39 11.67 10.44
CA ARG A 103 2.14 12.40 11.70
C ARG A 103 3.43 12.59 12.50
N GLY A 104 4.25 11.56 12.60
CA GLY A 104 5.51 11.63 13.31
C GLY A 104 6.48 12.64 12.71
N LYS A 105 6.61 12.67 11.38
CA LYS A 105 7.45 13.66 10.69
C LYS A 105 6.91 15.08 10.86
N ARG A 106 5.60 15.26 10.79
CA ARG A 106 4.97 16.57 10.98
C ARG A 106 5.22 17.09 12.39
N SER A 107 5.04 16.27 13.40
CA SER A 107 5.30 16.63 14.80
C SER A 107 6.77 16.99 15.01
N ALA A 108 7.71 16.22 14.46
CA ALA A 108 9.14 16.52 14.55
C ALA A 108 9.49 17.86 13.88
N SER A 109 8.89 18.15 12.71
CA SER A 109 9.09 19.41 12.00
C SER A 109 8.57 20.59 12.81
N GLU A 110 7.40 20.47 13.43
CA GLU A 110 6.83 21.51 14.29
C GLU A 110 7.68 21.75 15.53
N ALA A 111 8.20 20.68 16.17
CA ALA A 111 9.04 20.78 17.34
C ALA A 111 10.40 21.46 17.04
N SER A 112 10.90 21.36 15.82
CA SER A 112 12.16 21.96 15.41
C SER A 112 12.06 23.39 14.90
N ARG A 113 10.85 23.97 14.79
CA ARG A 113 10.67 25.35 14.38
C ARG A 113 11.15 26.30 15.47
N PRO A 114 12.04 27.28 15.15
CA PRO A 114 12.38 28.32 16.10
C PRO A 114 11.17 29.24 16.36
N ASN A 115 11.00 29.61 17.63
CA ASN A 115 9.94 30.54 18.02
C ASN A 115 10.23 31.95 17.48
#